data_9efd257a97d094bfaf85c886dbfadb88
#
_entry.id   9efd257a97d094bfaf85c886dbfadb88
#
_cell.length_a   1.000
_cell.length_b   1.000
_cell.length_c   1.000
_cell.angle_alpha   90.00
_cell.angle_beta   90.00
_cell.angle_gamma   90.00
#
_symmetry.space_group_name_H-M   'P 1'
#
loop_
_entity.id
_entity.type
_entity.pdbx_description
1 polymer ?
#
loop_
_entity_poly.entity_id
_entity_poly.type
_entity_poly.pdbx_seq_one_letter_code
_entity_poly.pdbx_strand_id
1 'polypeptide(L)'
;MDIKYFSLSTNENSKIINIIRIVFGIICIAVAVLWISFNVRLLKTDATLWITILFLSGFGFYQVWSGLGKATKFIEIGPDYISLKKNPILSPVKMTASMIEKIDIYPLNLVIFLKSGKKIMLRFGTTFQETNELVKDGIMEFGELNNIKAEFVEEKI
;
A
#
# COMPACT_ATOMS: atom_id res chain seq x y z
N MET A 1 2.34 24.52 4.92
CA MET A 1 2.86 23.15 4.66
C MET A 1 2.37 22.70 3.29
N ASP A 2 3.29 22.34 2.41
CA ASP A 2 2.95 21.72 1.12
C ASP A 2 2.61 20.24 1.32
N ILE A 3 1.88 19.65 0.35
CA ILE A 3 1.56 18.22 0.40
C ILE A 3 2.84 17.42 0.21
N LYS A 4 3.19 16.59 1.21
CA LYS A 4 4.34 15.70 1.18
C LYS A 4 3.88 14.28 0.87
N TYR A 5 4.42 13.67 -0.18
CA TYR A 5 4.11 12.30 -0.58
C TYR A 5 5.35 11.41 -0.45
N PHE A 6 5.23 10.32 0.31
CA PHE A 6 6.31 9.37 0.53
C PHE A 6 5.88 7.96 0.11
N SER A 7 6.61 7.38 -0.84
CA SER A 7 6.44 5.98 -1.19
C SER A 7 7.06 5.10 -0.10
N LEU A 8 6.26 4.17 0.43
CA LEU A 8 6.71 3.18 1.42
C LEU A 8 7.10 1.84 0.76
N SER A 9 7.20 1.83 -0.56
CA SER A 9 7.61 0.65 -1.33
C SER A 9 9.11 0.69 -1.54
N THR A 10 9.81 -0.38 -1.17
CA THR A 10 11.27 -0.56 -1.33
C THR A 10 11.73 -0.62 -2.78
N ASN A 11 10.84 -0.93 -3.70
CA ASN A 11 11.12 -0.86 -5.12
C ASN A 11 10.73 0.54 -5.63
N GLU A 12 11.71 1.40 -5.83
CA GLU A 12 11.55 2.44 -6.84
C GLU A 12 11.05 1.74 -8.09
N ASN A 13 9.83 2.03 -8.47
CA ASN A 13 9.19 1.41 -9.62
C ASN A 13 9.97 1.83 -10.87
N SER A 14 11.05 1.12 -11.18
CA SER A 14 11.69 1.24 -12.48
C SER A 14 10.58 1.06 -13.52
N LYS A 15 10.44 2.02 -14.42
CA LYS A 15 9.45 1.97 -15.51
C LYS A 15 9.51 0.62 -16.24
N ILE A 16 10.73 0.07 -16.36
CA ILE A 16 10.98 -1.24 -16.98
C ILE A 16 10.31 -2.36 -16.22
N ILE A 17 10.45 -2.41 -14.88
CA ILE A 17 9.81 -3.44 -14.05
C ILE A 17 8.29 -3.35 -14.14
N ASN A 18 7.73 -2.16 -14.18
CA ASN A 18 6.29 -1.96 -14.32
C ASN A 18 5.78 -2.45 -15.68
N ILE A 19 6.51 -2.17 -16.75
CA ILE A 19 6.18 -2.66 -18.10
C ILE A 19 6.23 -4.20 -18.12
N ILE A 20 7.29 -4.79 -17.58
CA ILE A 20 7.44 -6.27 -17.50
C ILE A 20 6.25 -6.87 -16.74
N ARG A 21 5.85 -6.30 -15.61
CA ARG A 21 4.69 -6.77 -14.85
C ARG A 21 3.40 -6.72 -15.66
N ILE A 22 3.15 -5.62 -16.38
CA ILE A 22 1.95 -5.47 -17.21
C ILE A 22 1.96 -6.53 -18.32
N VAL A 23 3.05 -6.65 -19.07
CA VAL A 23 3.17 -7.62 -20.16
C VAL A 23 2.98 -9.05 -19.64
N PHE A 24 3.65 -9.40 -18.56
CA PHE A 24 3.52 -10.72 -17.95
C PHE A 24 2.09 -11.01 -17.46
N GLY A 25 1.45 -10.02 -16.84
CA GLY A 25 0.06 -10.13 -16.40
C GLY A 25 -0.91 -10.36 -17.57
N ILE A 26 -0.72 -9.64 -18.68
CA ILE A 26 -1.51 -9.83 -19.90
C ILE A 26 -1.32 -11.24 -20.47
N ILE A 27 -0.08 -11.73 -20.51
CA ILE A 27 0.22 -13.10 -20.98
C ILE A 27 -0.50 -14.12 -20.11
N CYS A 28 -0.46 -14.00 -18.78
CA CYS A 28 -1.15 -14.90 -17.87
C CYS A 28 -2.68 -14.94 -18.13
N ILE A 29 -3.30 -13.76 -18.32
CA ILE A 29 -4.73 -13.66 -18.63
C ILE A 29 -5.03 -14.29 -20.00
N ALA A 30 -4.21 -14.01 -21.01
CA ALA A 30 -4.37 -14.60 -22.36
C ALA A 30 -4.29 -16.12 -22.32
N VAL A 31 -3.31 -16.67 -21.59
CA VAL A 31 -3.17 -18.13 -21.41
C VAL A 31 -4.41 -18.71 -20.72
N ALA A 32 -4.95 -18.04 -19.68
CA ALA A 32 -6.18 -18.50 -19.03
C ALA A 32 -7.36 -18.53 -19.98
N VAL A 33 -7.54 -17.51 -20.83
CA VAL A 33 -8.60 -17.44 -21.84
C VAL A 33 -8.44 -18.54 -22.89
N LEU A 34 -7.23 -18.75 -23.40
CA LEU A 34 -6.95 -19.82 -24.36
C LEU A 34 -7.23 -21.19 -23.72
N TRP A 35 -6.82 -21.39 -22.47
CA TRP A 35 -7.07 -22.63 -21.75
C TRP A 35 -8.56 -22.96 -21.62
N ILE A 36 -9.38 -21.95 -21.31
CA ILE A 36 -10.84 -22.10 -21.30
C ILE A 36 -11.34 -22.49 -22.68
N SER A 37 -10.90 -21.79 -23.72
CA SER A 37 -11.38 -22.01 -25.10
C SER A 37 -11.08 -23.43 -25.60
N PHE A 38 -9.92 -23.98 -25.29
CA PHE A 38 -9.53 -25.31 -25.72
C PHE A 38 -10.12 -26.44 -24.86
N ASN A 39 -10.47 -26.18 -23.61
CA ASN A 39 -10.89 -27.20 -22.64
C ASN A 39 -12.35 -27.05 -22.19
N VAL A 40 -13.21 -26.38 -22.95
CA VAL A 40 -14.60 -26.12 -22.57
C VAL A 40 -15.38 -27.40 -22.16
N ARG A 41 -15.08 -28.55 -22.79
CA ARG A 41 -15.72 -29.83 -22.45
C ARG A 41 -15.24 -30.37 -21.09
N LEU A 42 -13.94 -30.26 -20.79
CA LEU A 42 -13.33 -30.74 -19.57
C LEU A 42 -13.67 -29.88 -18.36
N LEU A 43 -13.97 -28.59 -18.58
CA LEU A 43 -14.37 -27.67 -17.51
C LEU A 43 -15.66 -28.08 -16.78
N LYS A 44 -16.48 -28.93 -17.42
CA LYS A 44 -17.72 -29.43 -16.80
C LYS A 44 -17.47 -30.60 -15.82
N THR A 45 -16.33 -31.28 -15.94
CA THR A 45 -16.04 -32.52 -15.22
C THR A 45 -14.83 -32.43 -14.29
N ASP A 46 -13.93 -31.47 -14.50
CA ASP A 46 -12.69 -31.35 -13.74
C ASP A 46 -12.59 -30.02 -13.00
N ALA A 47 -12.79 -30.09 -11.66
CA ALA A 47 -12.68 -28.93 -10.78
C ALA A 47 -11.26 -28.36 -10.71
N THR A 48 -10.23 -29.18 -10.98
CA THR A 48 -8.82 -28.76 -10.92
C THR A 48 -8.51 -27.70 -11.97
N LEU A 49 -9.13 -27.77 -13.13
CA LEU A 49 -9.00 -26.79 -14.20
C LEU A 49 -9.47 -25.40 -13.75
N TRP A 50 -10.54 -25.33 -12.97
CA TRP A 50 -11.05 -24.06 -12.44
C TRP A 50 -10.08 -23.41 -11.48
N ILE A 51 -9.41 -24.19 -10.62
CA ILE A 51 -8.41 -23.67 -9.69
C ILE A 51 -7.25 -23.04 -10.47
N THR A 52 -6.77 -23.71 -11.52
CA THR A 52 -5.68 -23.22 -12.38
C THR A 52 -6.08 -21.91 -13.09
N ILE A 53 -7.28 -21.87 -13.66
CA ILE A 53 -7.80 -20.70 -14.38
C ILE A 53 -7.95 -19.51 -13.42
N LEU A 54 -8.54 -19.70 -12.24
CA LEU A 54 -8.74 -18.67 -11.23
C LEU A 54 -7.41 -18.13 -10.72
N PHE A 55 -6.45 -19.05 -10.46
CA PHE A 55 -5.11 -18.64 -10.04
C PHE A 55 -4.42 -17.79 -11.11
N LEU A 56 -4.40 -18.28 -12.36
CA LEU A 56 -3.71 -17.60 -13.46
C LEU A 56 -4.34 -16.25 -13.81
N SER A 57 -5.68 -16.17 -13.80
CA SER A 57 -6.41 -14.92 -14.03
C SER A 57 -6.21 -13.94 -12.88
N GLY A 58 -6.34 -14.39 -11.63
CA GLY A 58 -6.16 -13.55 -10.45
C GLY A 58 -4.72 -13.02 -10.33
N PHE A 59 -3.74 -13.89 -10.58
CA PHE A 59 -2.34 -13.51 -10.59
C PHE A 59 -2.03 -12.53 -11.73
N GLY A 60 -2.51 -12.80 -12.94
CA GLY A 60 -2.35 -11.91 -14.08
C GLY A 60 -2.96 -10.52 -13.81
N PHE A 61 -4.17 -10.47 -13.27
CA PHE A 61 -4.81 -9.22 -12.87
C PHE A 61 -4.00 -8.45 -11.81
N TYR A 62 -3.49 -9.14 -10.80
CA TYR A 62 -2.63 -8.53 -9.78
C TYR A 62 -1.35 -7.93 -10.39
N GLN A 63 -0.72 -8.63 -11.34
CA GLN A 63 0.49 -8.14 -12.01
C GLN A 63 0.20 -6.88 -12.83
N VAL A 64 -0.89 -6.84 -13.60
CA VAL A 64 -1.31 -5.64 -14.33
C VAL A 64 -1.59 -4.49 -13.36
N TRP A 65 -2.35 -4.74 -12.29
CA TRP A 65 -2.66 -3.75 -11.26
C TRP A 65 -1.42 -3.17 -10.60
N SER A 66 -0.45 -4.04 -10.29
CA SER A 66 0.84 -3.66 -9.72
C SER A 66 1.69 -2.86 -10.70
N GLY A 67 1.75 -3.29 -11.97
CA GLY A 67 2.48 -2.59 -13.02
C GLY A 67 1.93 -1.19 -13.34
N LEU A 68 0.62 -0.98 -13.14
CA LEU A 68 -0.01 0.35 -13.22
C LEU A 68 0.28 1.25 -12.01
N GLY A 69 1.13 0.82 -11.07
CA GLY A 69 1.48 1.57 -9.87
C GLY A 69 0.38 1.62 -8.80
N LYS A 70 -0.77 0.96 -9.02
CA LYS A 70 -1.90 0.99 -8.09
C LYS A 70 -1.67 0.16 -6.83
N ALA A 71 -0.66 -0.71 -6.82
CA ALA A 71 -0.28 -1.52 -5.67
C ALA A 71 0.75 -0.85 -4.74
N THR A 72 1.18 0.38 -5.01
CA THR A 72 2.14 1.11 -4.16
C THR A 72 1.54 1.43 -2.80
N LYS A 73 2.35 1.20 -1.75
CA LYS A 73 2.06 1.69 -0.40
C LYS A 73 2.62 3.10 -0.28
N PHE A 74 1.89 3.99 0.35
CA PHE A 74 2.35 5.37 0.52
C PHE A 74 1.77 6.00 1.78
N ILE A 75 2.41 7.06 2.23
CA ILE A 75 1.86 8.04 3.15
C ILE A 75 1.90 9.42 2.48
N GLU A 76 0.80 10.11 2.53
CA GLU A 76 0.64 11.50 2.06
C GLU A 76 0.25 12.35 3.25
N ILE A 77 1.01 13.40 3.50
CA ILE A 77 0.81 14.32 4.61
C ILE A 77 0.46 15.68 4.01
N GLY A 78 -0.81 16.05 4.14
CA GLY A 78 -1.32 17.36 3.75
C GLY A 78 -1.35 18.34 4.93
N PRO A 79 -1.78 19.58 4.72
CA PRO A 79 -1.84 20.57 5.79
C PRO A 79 -2.84 20.23 6.90
N ASP A 80 -3.93 19.53 6.58
CA ASP A 80 -5.04 19.22 7.48
C ASP A 80 -5.42 17.73 7.51
N TYR A 81 -4.66 16.87 6.80
CA TYR A 81 -4.96 15.44 6.73
C TYR A 81 -3.70 14.57 6.55
N ILE A 82 -3.83 13.32 6.94
CA ILE A 82 -2.89 12.25 6.63
C ILE A 82 -3.64 11.17 5.86
N SER A 83 -3.12 10.78 4.70
CA SER A 83 -3.66 9.68 3.89
C SER A 83 -2.66 8.54 3.86
N LEU A 84 -3.07 7.36 4.28
CA LEU A 84 -2.21 6.20 4.46
C LEU A 84 -2.72 5.00 3.69
N LYS A 85 -1.93 4.50 2.74
CA LYS A 85 -2.16 3.25 2.03
C LYS A 85 -1.19 2.17 2.50
N LYS A 86 -1.66 1.31 3.41
CA LYS A 86 -0.86 0.19 3.97
C LYS A 86 -0.91 -1.08 3.12
N ASN A 87 -2.02 -1.28 2.41
CA ASN A 87 -2.25 -2.48 1.62
C ASN A 87 -2.28 -2.15 0.13
N PRO A 88 -1.58 -2.92 -0.73
CA PRO A 88 -1.57 -2.72 -2.18
C PRO A 88 -2.96 -2.75 -2.83
N ILE A 89 -3.89 -3.53 -2.28
CA ILE A 89 -5.21 -3.79 -2.87
C ILE A 89 -6.26 -2.82 -2.33
N LEU A 90 -6.16 -2.45 -1.04
CA LEU A 90 -7.16 -1.62 -0.38
C LEU A 90 -6.97 -0.13 -0.69
N SER A 91 -8.06 0.61 -0.62
CA SER A 91 -8.04 2.06 -0.73
C SER A 91 -7.27 2.70 0.43
N PRO A 92 -6.65 3.88 0.22
CA PRO A 92 -5.99 4.61 1.28
C PRO A 92 -7.00 5.06 2.35
N VAL A 93 -6.55 5.07 3.60
CA VAL A 93 -7.31 5.60 4.72
C VAL A 93 -6.92 7.07 4.91
N LYS A 94 -7.87 7.99 4.69
CA LYS A 94 -7.68 9.41 4.91
C LYS A 94 -8.18 9.79 6.31
N MET A 95 -7.35 10.49 7.07
CA MET A 95 -7.62 10.97 8.43
C MET A 95 -7.41 12.47 8.45
N THR A 96 -8.42 13.24 8.82
CA THR A 96 -8.29 14.68 9.02
C THR A 96 -7.70 14.99 10.40
N ALA A 97 -7.03 16.12 10.55
CA ALA A 97 -6.45 16.58 11.81
C ALA A 97 -7.47 16.57 12.95
N SER A 98 -8.72 16.93 12.67
CA SER A 98 -9.82 16.93 13.65
C SER A 98 -10.15 15.55 14.22
N MET A 99 -9.85 14.45 13.49
CA MET A 99 -10.07 13.07 13.91
C MET A 99 -8.92 12.51 14.74
N ILE A 100 -7.74 13.13 14.67
CA ILE A 100 -6.52 12.64 15.33
C ILE A 100 -6.46 13.20 16.75
N GLU A 101 -6.16 12.35 17.72
CA GLU A 101 -5.97 12.70 19.12
C GLU A 101 -4.49 12.94 19.41
N LYS A 102 -3.64 11.98 19.06
CA LYS A 102 -2.18 12.06 19.20
C LYS A 102 -1.48 11.13 18.23
N ILE A 103 -0.18 11.33 18.07
CA ILE A 103 0.68 10.52 17.21
C ILE A 103 1.94 10.12 17.99
N ASP A 104 2.16 8.81 18.16
CA ASP A 104 3.35 8.26 18.78
C ASP A 104 4.31 7.76 17.68
N ILE A 105 5.54 8.28 17.66
CA ILE A 105 6.58 7.99 16.68
C ILE A 105 7.59 7.05 17.32
N TYR A 106 7.69 5.82 16.81
CA TYR A 106 8.68 4.84 17.24
C TYR A 106 9.80 4.72 16.20
N PRO A 107 10.94 4.11 16.52
CA PRO A 107 12.03 3.90 15.55
C PRO A 107 11.57 3.22 14.25
N LEU A 108 10.76 2.16 14.35
CA LEU A 108 10.35 1.32 13.23
C LEU A 108 8.86 1.40 12.88
N ASN A 109 8.07 2.19 13.62
CA ASN A 109 6.64 2.32 13.38
C ASN A 109 6.10 3.69 13.81
N LEU A 110 4.91 4.00 13.33
CA LEU A 110 4.13 5.19 13.66
C LEU A 110 2.76 4.74 14.11
N VAL A 111 2.26 5.26 15.23
CA VAL A 111 0.93 4.95 15.74
C VAL A 111 0.11 6.22 15.82
N ILE A 112 -0.96 6.29 15.01
CA ILE A 112 -1.91 7.39 15.01
C ILE A 112 -3.12 6.98 15.85
N PHE A 113 -3.38 7.72 16.90
CA PHE A 113 -4.55 7.54 17.78
C PHE A 113 -5.65 8.47 17.30
N LEU A 114 -6.81 7.90 17.04
CA LEU A 114 -7.99 8.68 16.65
C LEU A 114 -8.89 8.92 17.87
N LYS A 115 -9.54 10.07 17.92
CA LYS A 115 -10.52 10.43 18.95
C LYS A 115 -11.67 9.42 19.11
N SER A 116 -11.89 8.58 18.08
CA SER A 116 -12.83 7.45 18.12
C SER A 116 -12.34 6.25 18.93
N GLY A 117 -11.13 6.30 19.52
CA GLY A 117 -10.46 5.21 20.21
C GLY A 117 -9.75 4.20 19.27
N LYS A 118 -9.87 4.36 17.95
CA LYS A 118 -9.19 3.51 16.96
C LYS A 118 -7.72 3.90 16.84
N LYS A 119 -6.85 2.87 16.75
CA LYS A 119 -5.40 3.05 16.52
C LYS A 119 -5.05 2.60 15.11
N ILE A 120 -4.27 3.40 14.40
CA ILE A 120 -3.77 3.08 13.07
C ILE A 120 -2.25 3.03 13.14
N MET A 121 -1.68 1.83 13.02
CA MET A 121 -0.24 1.61 13.02
C MET A 121 0.29 1.55 11.59
N LEU A 122 1.33 2.29 11.31
CA LEU A 122 2.17 2.18 10.13
C LEU A 122 3.51 1.58 10.57
N ARG A 123 3.88 0.44 9.98
CA ARG A 123 5.23 -0.14 10.13
C ARG A 123 6.05 0.25 8.92
N PHE A 124 7.23 0.80 9.15
CA PHE A 124 8.14 1.19 8.07
C PHE A 124 8.72 -0.03 7.34
N GLY A 125 8.88 -1.16 8.05
CA GLY A 125 9.33 -2.42 7.45
C GLY A 125 10.70 -2.28 6.79
N THR A 126 10.77 -2.61 5.49
CA THR A 126 11.99 -2.52 4.68
C THR A 126 12.12 -1.21 3.90
N THR A 127 11.35 -0.18 4.25
CA THR A 127 11.48 1.16 3.66
C THR A 127 12.87 1.73 3.95
N PHE A 128 13.43 2.49 3.01
CA PHE A 128 14.74 3.12 3.20
C PHE A 128 14.74 4.02 4.44
N GLN A 129 15.83 3.99 5.20
CA GLN A 129 15.96 4.75 6.44
C GLN A 129 15.75 6.26 6.21
N GLU A 130 16.29 6.78 5.12
CA GLU A 130 16.12 8.18 4.71
C GLU A 130 14.64 8.56 4.53
N THR A 131 13.84 7.71 3.89
CA THR A 131 12.40 7.92 3.74
C THR A 131 11.69 7.91 5.09
N ASN A 132 12.12 7.04 6.01
CA ASN A 132 11.54 6.96 7.35
C ASN A 132 11.76 8.25 8.14
N GLU A 133 12.98 8.83 8.10
CA GLU A 133 13.28 10.10 8.72
C GLU A 133 12.42 11.24 8.15
N LEU A 134 12.35 11.34 6.82
CA LEU A 134 11.52 12.35 6.16
C LEU A 134 10.02 12.24 6.51
N VAL A 135 9.52 11.01 6.69
CA VAL A 135 8.13 10.79 7.14
C VAL A 135 7.95 11.25 8.58
N LYS A 136 8.90 10.95 9.48
CA LYS A 136 8.86 11.38 10.89
C LYS A 136 8.86 12.88 11.00
N ASP A 137 9.75 13.55 10.27
CA ASP A 137 9.82 15.03 10.22
C ASP A 137 8.51 15.63 9.70
N GLY A 138 7.94 15.05 8.63
CA GLY A 138 6.65 15.49 8.10
C GLY A 138 5.50 15.32 9.09
N ILE A 139 5.53 14.28 9.91
CA ILE A 139 4.52 14.04 10.96
C ILE A 139 4.69 15.03 12.12
N MET A 140 5.92 15.35 12.50
CA MET A 140 6.18 16.36 13.54
C MET A 140 5.66 17.74 13.09
N GLU A 141 6.01 18.17 11.87
CA GLU A 141 5.51 19.42 11.28
C GLU A 141 3.97 19.46 11.20
N PHE A 142 3.33 18.33 10.82
CA PHE A 142 1.87 18.22 10.82
C PHE A 142 1.28 18.36 12.23
N GLY A 143 1.92 17.74 13.23
CA GLY A 143 1.51 17.84 14.64
C GLY A 143 1.56 19.30 15.14
N GLU A 144 2.66 20.00 14.89
CA GLU A 144 2.83 21.41 15.24
C GLU A 144 1.80 22.30 14.58
N LEU A 145 1.60 22.15 13.26
CA LEU A 145 0.66 22.95 12.49
C LEU A 145 -0.79 22.81 12.97
N ASN A 146 -1.17 21.60 13.40
CA ASN A 146 -2.56 21.29 13.78
C ASN A 146 -2.78 21.23 15.30
N ASN A 147 -1.79 21.60 16.12
CA ASN A 147 -1.83 21.49 17.59
C ASN A 147 -2.15 20.05 18.06
N ILE A 148 -1.62 19.05 17.37
CA ILE A 148 -1.74 17.63 17.71
C ILE A 148 -0.44 17.19 18.35
N LYS A 149 -0.52 16.53 19.52
CA LYS A 149 0.65 15.99 20.18
C LYS A 149 1.29 14.89 19.33
N ALA A 150 2.47 15.14 18.79
CA ALA A 150 3.33 14.17 18.13
C ALA A 150 4.63 14.05 18.95
N GLU A 151 4.97 12.85 19.38
CA GLU A 151 6.14 12.63 20.24
C GLU A 151 6.89 11.36 19.85
N PHE A 152 8.23 11.43 19.99
CA PHE A 152 9.06 10.24 19.87
C PHE A 152 8.94 9.41 21.15
N VAL A 153 8.66 8.12 20.97
CA VAL A 153 8.51 7.17 22.06
C VAL A 153 9.61 6.11 21.96
N GLU A 154 10.36 5.91 23.02
CA GLU A 154 11.31 4.80 23.09
C GLU A 154 10.56 3.47 23.21
N GLU A 155 10.93 2.48 22.40
CA GLU A 155 10.46 1.12 22.60
C GLU A 155 11.05 0.60 23.92
N LYS A 156 10.21 0.45 24.93
CA LYS A 156 10.60 -0.35 26.09
C LYS A 156 10.67 -1.81 25.66
N ILE A 157 11.89 -2.30 25.47
CA ILE A 157 12.22 -3.72 25.24
C ILE A 157 11.88 -4.52 26.50
#